data_da9645749b684f42ff678e2c746520d0
#
_entry.id   da9645749b684f42ff678e2c746520d0
#
_cell.length_a   1.000
_cell.length_b   1.000
_cell.length_c   1.000
_cell.angle_alpha   90.00
_cell.angle_beta   90.00
_cell.angle_gamma   90.00
#
_symmetry.space_group_name_H-M   'P 1'
#
loop_
_entity.id
_entity.type
_entity.pdbx_description
1 polymer ?
#
loop_
_entity_poly.entity_id
_entity_poly.type
_entity_poly.pdbx_seq_one_letter_code
_entity_poly.pdbx_strand_id
1 'polypeptide(L)'
;MSTLRGFRSVFCDASFFVALFSKKDAEHKRALELFKEIKAEKISLCTSWFIISEAITVLLYKYGYTEASVFGESIHLYQAVHSKETQYHQALALFNLYGKDRTISFVDALSHVLITGVLKNIPAISFDEDFRSLGLTTIS
;
A
#
# COMPACT_ATOMS: atom_id res chain seq x y z
N MET A 1 3.60 17.60 14.91
CA MET A 1 4.76 17.12 14.13
C MET A 1 4.31 16.18 13.03
N SER A 2 4.90 16.30 11.85
CA SER A 2 4.61 15.39 10.76
C SER A 2 5.21 14.01 11.02
N THR A 3 4.40 12.95 10.92
CA THR A 3 4.83 11.55 11.05
C THR A 3 5.78 11.14 9.90
N LEU A 4 5.64 11.79 8.75
CA LEU A 4 6.37 11.45 7.53
C LEU A 4 7.56 12.36 7.25
N ARG A 5 7.86 13.28 8.14
CA ARG A 5 8.94 14.24 7.95
C ARG A 5 10.29 13.52 7.81
N GLY A 6 11.04 13.89 6.78
CA GLY A 6 12.36 13.33 6.50
C GLY A 6 12.36 12.18 5.50
N PHE A 7 11.20 11.60 5.18
CA PHE A 7 11.10 10.59 4.13
C PHE A 7 10.93 11.24 2.76
N ARG A 8 11.56 10.67 1.75
CA ARG A 8 11.41 11.14 0.35
C ARG A 8 10.33 10.37 -0.41
N SER A 9 10.10 9.13 -0.02
CA SER A 9 9.14 8.24 -0.65
C SER A 9 8.49 7.37 0.40
N VAL A 10 7.24 6.98 0.15
CA VAL A 10 6.51 5.98 0.95
C VAL A 10 5.83 5.00 0.03
N PHE A 11 5.70 3.76 0.47
CA PHE A 11 4.92 2.74 -0.21
C PHE A 11 3.53 2.67 0.44
N CYS A 12 2.48 2.72 -0.36
CA CYS A 12 1.11 2.67 0.16
C CYS A 12 0.46 1.35 -0.17
N ASP A 13 -0.05 0.68 0.87
CA ASP A 13 -0.81 -0.55 0.78
C ASP A 13 -2.27 -0.27 0.40
N ALA A 14 -3.00 -1.29 -0.01
CA ALA A 14 -4.40 -1.18 -0.41
C ALA A 14 -5.30 -0.61 0.68
N SER A 15 -5.06 -0.96 1.95
CA SER A 15 -5.85 -0.46 3.08
C SER A 15 -5.80 1.07 3.20
N PHE A 16 -4.66 1.68 2.87
CA PHE A 16 -4.54 3.14 2.84
C PHE A 16 -5.41 3.76 1.76
N PHE A 17 -5.34 3.22 0.53
CA PHE A 17 -6.14 3.75 -0.58
C PHE A 17 -7.64 3.58 -0.35
N VAL A 18 -8.05 2.42 0.17
CA VAL A 18 -9.46 2.16 0.49
C VAL A 18 -9.96 3.19 1.51
N ALA A 19 -9.20 3.41 2.57
CA ALA A 19 -9.53 4.41 3.59
C ALA A 19 -9.57 5.83 3.03
N LEU A 20 -8.61 6.17 2.17
CA LEU A 20 -8.52 7.50 1.58
C LEU A 20 -9.71 7.82 0.67
N PHE A 21 -10.16 6.85 -0.12
CA PHE A 21 -11.20 7.05 -1.14
C PHE A 21 -12.60 6.68 -0.68
N SER A 22 -12.79 6.22 0.56
CA SER A 22 -14.12 6.00 1.11
C SER A 22 -14.33 6.74 2.44
N LYS A 23 -15.28 7.67 2.44
CA LYS A 23 -15.67 8.40 3.66
C LYS A 23 -16.28 7.49 4.73
N LYS A 24 -16.74 6.30 4.34
CA LYS A 24 -17.34 5.31 5.24
C LYS A 24 -16.31 4.42 5.92
N ASP A 25 -15.07 4.43 5.46
CA ASP A 25 -14.02 3.62 6.08
C ASP A 25 -13.64 4.19 7.45
N ALA A 26 -13.43 3.29 8.42
CA ALA A 26 -13.09 3.68 9.79
C ALA A 26 -11.80 4.50 9.87
N GLU A 27 -10.85 4.28 8.97
CA GLU A 27 -9.56 4.94 8.94
C GLU A 27 -9.51 6.15 7.98
N HIS A 28 -10.66 6.56 7.45
CA HIS A 28 -10.71 7.64 6.45
C HIS A 28 -10.05 8.93 6.93
N LYS A 29 -10.37 9.36 8.15
CA LYS A 29 -9.81 10.58 8.74
C LYS A 29 -8.29 10.52 8.82
N ARG A 30 -7.76 9.39 9.30
CA ARG A 30 -6.32 9.19 9.44
C ARG A 30 -5.64 9.14 8.07
N ALA A 31 -6.25 8.47 7.10
CA ALA A 31 -5.74 8.43 5.73
C ALA A 31 -5.65 9.83 5.11
N LEU A 32 -6.66 10.68 5.33
CA LEU A 32 -6.63 12.07 4.87
C LEU A 32 -5.50 12.87 5.51
N GLU A 33 -5.28 12.71 6.82
CA GLU A 33 -4.18 13.38 7.52
C GLU A 33 -2.83 12.99 6.92
N LEU A 34 -2.61 11.68 6.70
CA LEU A 34 -1.37 11.18 6.10
C LEU A 34 -1.20 11.69 4.67
N PHE A 35 -2.27 11.72 3.89
CA PHE A 35 -2.21 12.22 2.51
C PHE A 35 -1.84 13.71 2.47
N LYS A 36 -2.39 14.50 3.38
CA LYS A 36 -2.01 15.93 3.52
C LYS A 36 -0.53 16.10 3.85
N GLU A 37 0.02 15.25 4.73
CA GLU A 37 1.45 15.25 5.04
C GLU A 37 2.29 14.89 3.82
N ILE A 38 1.87 13.86 3.05
CA ILE A 38 2.55 13.46 1.81
C ILE A 38 2.66 14.65 0.85
N LYS A 39 1.56 15.38 0.66
CA LYS A 39 1.53 16.54 -0.22
C LYS A 39 2.38 17.70 0.33
N ALA A 40 2.24 18.00 1.60
CA ALA A 40 2.96 19.11 2.25
C ALA A 40 4.47 18.90 2.25
N GLU A 41 4.92 17.69 2.53
CA GLU A 41 6.35 17.31 2.55
C GLU A 41 6.89 16.92 1.17
N LYS A 42 6.06 16.97 0.13
CA LYS A 42 6.41 16.61 -1.26
C LYS A 42 7.01 15.20 -1.36
N ILE A 43 6.41 14.27 -0.65
CA ILE A 43 6.83 12.87 -0.61
C ILE A 43 6.30 12.14 -1.85
N SER A 44 7.12 11.32 -2.48
CA SER A 44 6.70 10.48 -3.59
C SER A 44 5.92 9.28 -3.07
N LEU A 45 4.70 9.09 -3.56
CA LEU A 45 3.87 7.96 -3.18
C LEU A 45 4.08 6.83 -4.18
N CYS A 46 4.63 5.71 -3.69
CA CYS A 46 4.87 4.50 -4.47
C CYS A 46 3.83 3.43 -4.14
N THR A 47 3.50 2.62 -5.11
CA THR A 47 2.62 1.47 -4.95
C THR A 47 2.93 0.45 -6.03
N SER A 48 2.13 -0.60 -6.17
CA SER A 48 2.25 -1.56 -7.26
C SER A 48 0.91 -1.75 -7.94
N TRP A 49 0.92 -2.29 -9.15
CA TRP A 49 -0.32 -2.61 -9.87
C TRP A 49 -1.14 -3.67 -9.16
N PHE A 50 -0.52 -4.59 -8.41
CA PHE A 50 -1.24 -5.56 -7.58
C PHE A 50 -2.00 -4.88 -6.45
N ILE A 51 -1.39 -3.90 -5.81
CA ILE A 51 -2.06 -3.07 -4.79
C ILE A 51 -3.21 -2.27 -5.41
N ILE A 52 -2.99 -1.65 -6.56
CA ILE A 52 -4.02 -0.90 -7.27
C ILE A 52 -5.21 -1.80 -7.60
N SER A 53 -4.95 -2.99 -8.14
CA SER A 53 -6.01 -3.96 -8.45
C SER A 53 -6.80 -4.36 -7.21
N GLU A 54 -6.11 -4.67 -6.11
CA GLU A 54 -6.75 -5.02 -4.85
C GLU A 54 -7.62 -3.87 -4.32
N ALA A 55 -7.10 -2.65 -4.31
CA ALA A 55 -7.81 -1.48 -3.81
C ALA A 55 -9.06 -1.17 -4.65
N ILE A 56 -8.97 -1.23 -5.98
CA ILE A 56 -10.13 -1.04 -6.86
C ILE A 56 -11.20 -2.09 -6.55
N THR A 57 -10.79 -3.35 -6.40
CA THR A 57 -11.71 -4.46 -6.13
C THR A 57 -12.41 -4.28 -4.79
N VAL A 58 -11.68 -3.97 -3.74
CA VAL A 58 -12.26 -3.74 -2.41
C VAL A 58 -13.20 -2.54 -2.42
N LEU A 59 -12.79 -1.43 -3.02
CA LEU A 59 -13.65 -0.25 -3.14
C LEU A 59 -14.94 -0.57 -3.87
N LEU A 60 -14.85 -1.28 -5.00
CA LEU A 60 -16.01 -1.64 -5.80
C LEU A 60 -17.01 -2.47 -5.00
N TYR A 61 -16.56 -3.55 -4.36
CA TYR A 61 -17.45 -4.49 -3.68
C TYR A 61 -17.95 -4.00 -2.33
N LYS A 62 -17.13 -3.22 -1.63
CA LYS A 62 -17.49 -2.75 -0.29
C LYS A 62 -18.23 -1.41 -0.29
N TYR A 63 -17.85 -0.49 -1.17
CA TYR A 63 -18.35 0.88 -1.14
C TYR A 63 -19.03 1.33 -2.43
N GLY A 64 -18.71 0.73 -3.57
CA GLY A 64 -19.39 0.98 -4.83
C GLY A 64 -18.51 1.51 -5.95
N TYR A 65 -19.11 1.60 -7.14
CA TYR A 65 -18.41 1.97 -8.37
C TYR A 65 -17.82 3.38 -8.32
N THR A 66 -18.54 4.34 -7.74
CA THR A 66 -18.09 5.74 -7.72
C THR A 66 -16.72 5.88 -7.04
N GLU A 67 -16.57 5.31 -5.85
CA GLU A 67 -15.32 5.36 -5.10
C GLU A 67 -14.19 4.64 -5.85
N ALA A 68 -14.48 3.47 -6.40
CA ALA A 68 -13.52 2.71 -7.20
C ALA A 68 -13.06 3.47 -8.44
N SER A 69 -13.98 4.12 -9.14
CA SER A 69 -13.71 4.92 -10.33
C SER A 69 -12.84 6.15 -10.03
N VAL A 70 -13.18 6.87 -8.96
CA VAL A 70 -12.40 8.05 -8.53
C VAL A 70 -10.97 7.65 -8.17
N PHE A 71 -10.79 6.54 -7.46
CA PHE A 71 -9.46 6.03 -7.18
C PHE A 71 -8.72 5.69 -8.49
N GLY A 72 -9.39 4.99 -9.42
CA GLY A 72 -8.81 4.64 -10.72
C GLY A 72 -8.31 5.87 -11.49
N GLU A 73 -9.05 6.97 -11.44
CA GLU A 73 -8.65 8.23 -12.08
C GLU A 73 -7.43 8.89 -11.42
N SER A 74 -7.17 8.57 -10.14
CA SER A 74 -6.06 9.16 -9.38
C SER A 74 -4.71 8.48 -9.61
N ILE A 75 -4.68 7.33 -10.29
CA ILE A 75 -3.47 6.48 -10.39
C ILE A 75 -2.26 7.22 -10.97
N HIS A 76 -2.49 8.17 -11.86
CA HIS A 76 -1.43 8.98 -12.46
C HIS A 76 -0.65 9.82 -11.43
N LEU A 77 -1.15 9.97 -10.20
CA LEU A 77 -0.49 10.71 -9.12
C LEU A 77 0.58 9.85 -8.40
N TYR A 78 0.61 8.56 -8.63
CA TYR A 78 1.45 7.62 -7.89
C TYR A 78 2.49 6.98 -8.80
N GLN A 79 3.61 6.56 -8.20
CA GLN A 79 4.56 5.71 -8.89
C GLN A 79 4.13 4.25 -8.73
N ALA A 80 3.57 3.66 -9.77
CA ALA A 80 3.21 2.25 -9.80
C ALA A 80 4.42 1.43 -10.24
N VAL A 81 4.96 0.64 -9.32
CA VAL A 81 6.12 -0.21 -9.60
C VAL A 81 5.70 -1.42 -10.41
N HIS A 82 6.45 -1.70 -11.48
CA HIS A 82 6.30 -2.92 -12.27
C HIS A 82 7.18 -4.02 -11.69
N SER A 83 6.60 -5.19 -11.51
CA SER A 83 7.30 -6.34 -10.97
C SER A 83 7.92 -7.19 -12.09
N LYS A 84 9.07 -7.78 -11.81
CA LYS A 84 9.75 -8.74 -12.69
C LYS A 84 9.41 -10.17 -12.29
N GLU A 85 9.58 -11.10 -13.22
CA GLU A 85 9.35 -12.53 -12.98
C GLU A 85 10.11 -13.04 -11.75
N THR A 86 11.36 -12.63 -11.59
CA THR A 86 12.18 -13.00 -10.43
C THR A 86 11.56 -12.55 -9.11
N GLN A 87 10.93 -11.39 -9.08
CA GLN A 87 10.27 -10.86 -7.90
C GLN A 87 9.01 -11.64 -7.54
N TYR A 88 8.27 -12.12 -8.54
CA TYR A 88 7.12 -13.01 -8.30
C TYR A 88 7.56 -14.32 -7.65
N HIS A 89 8.65 -14.92 -8.11
CA HIS A 89 9.18 -16.15 -7.51
C HIS A 89 9.69 -15.92 -6.08
N GLN A 90 10.33 -14.79 -5.82
CA GLN A 90 10.73 -14.39 -4.48
C GLN A 90 9.52 -14.21 -3.57
N ALA A 91 8.46 -13.59 -4.08
CA ALA A 91 7.22 -13.40 -3.32
C ALA A 91 6.53 -14.73 -3.01
N LEU A 92 6.51 -15.67 -3.97
CA LEU A 92 5.99 -17.02 -3.73
C LEU A 92 6.77 -17.76 -2.65
N ALA A 93 8.09 -17.66 -2.66
CA ALA A 93 8.94 -18.27 -1.64
C ALA A 93 8.64 -17.69 -0.24
N LEU A 94 8.49 -16.37 -0.16
CA LEU A 94 8.15 -15.69 1.08
C LEU A 94 6.74 -16.07 1.56
N PHE A 95 5.79 -16.12 0.65
CA PHE A 95 4.42 -16.57 0.93
C PHE A 95 4.40 -17.99 1.49
N ASN A 96 5.14 -18.92 0.90
CA ASN A 96 5.23 -20.29 1.38
C ASN A 96 5.92 -20.40 2.75
N LEU A 97 6.90 -19.54 3.02
CA LEU A 97 7.61 -19.54 4.29
C LEU A 97 6.73 -19.04 5.45
N TYR A 98 5.95 -17.97 5.23
CA TYR A 98 5.21 -17.30 6.30
C TYR A 98 3.69 -17.50 6.22
N GLY A 99 3.14 -17.81 5.05
CA GLY A 99 1.70 -17.88 4.86
C GLY A 99 0.99 -18.98 5.64
N LYS A 100 1.72 -20.03 6.02
CA LYS A 100 1.18 -21.13 6.81
C LYS A 100 0.82 -20.72 8.24
N ASP A 101 1.67 -19.89 8.86
CA ASP A 101 1.53 -19.48 10.26
C ASP A 101 0.98 -18.06 10.43
N ARG A 102 0.85 -17.31 9.34
CA ARG A 102 0.41 -15.92 9.33
C ARG A 102 -0.57 -15.70 8.18
N THR A 103 -1.52 -14.80 8.38
CA THR A 103 -2.48 -14.42 7.32
C THR A 103 -1.82 -13.41 6.37
N ILE A 104 -0.83 -13.86 5.62
CA ILE A 104 -0.12 -13.01 4.65
C ILE A 104 -0.58 -13.40 3.25
N SER A 105 -1.05 -12.41 2.47
CA SER A 105 -1.42 -12.64 1.08
C SER A 105 -0.18 -12.65 0.17
N PHE A 106 -0.35 -13.15 -1.05
CA PHE A 106 0.69 -13.02 -2.07
C PHE A 106 1.06 -11.55 -2.34
N VAL A 107 0.06 -10.66 -2.34
CA VAL A 107 0.29 -9.22 -2.55
C VAL A 107 1.13 -8.63 -1.42
N ASP A 108 0.90 -9.05 -0.17
CA ASP A 108 1.73 -8.63 0.97
C ASP A 108 3.17 -9.11 0.80
N ALA A 109 3.35 -10.36 0.41
CA ALA A 109 4.68 -10.93 0.16
C ALA A 109 5.39 -10.19 -0.98
N LEU A 110 4.69 -9.90 -2.07
CA LEU A 110 5.24 -9.13 -3.19
C LEU A 110 5.62 -7.71 -2.76
N SER A 111 4.77 -7.07 -1.97
CA SER A 111 5.05 -5.73 -1.43
C SER A 111 6.33 -5.74 -0.59
N HIS A 112 6.52 -6.76 0.25
CA HIS A 112 7.76 -6.92 1.02
C HIS A 112 8.98 -7.04 0.10
N VAL A 113 8.90 -7.87 -0.94
CA VAL A 113 9.98 -8.05 -1.91
C VAL A 113 10.34 -6.73 -2.61
N LEU A 114 9.32 -5.98 -3.03
CA LEU A 114 9.54 -4.69 -3.70
C LEU A 114 10.16 -3.64 -2.76
N ILE A 115 9.63 -3.54 -1.54
CA ILE A 115 10.10 -2.56 -0.56
C ILE A 115 11.54 -2.85 -0.14
N THR A 116 11.88 -4.10 0.17
CA THR A 116 13.21 -4.48 0.63
C THR A 116 14.24 -4.57 -0.49
N GLY A 117 13.80 -4.62 -1.73
CA GLY A 117 14.66 -4.68 -2.91
C GLY A 117 14.75 -3.35 -3.64
N VAL A 118 14.01 -3.24 -4.73
CA VAL A 118 14.09 -2.09 -5.66
C VAL A 118 13.76 -0.75 -5.00
N LEU A 119 12.91 -0.74 -3.98
CA LEU A 119 12.50 0.48 -3.28
C LEU A 119 13.39 0.83 -2.08
N LYS A 120 14.44 0.05 -1.81
CA LYS A 120 15.49 0.38 -0.83
C LYS A 120 14.97 0.67 0.58
N ASN A 121 14.04 -0.14 1.05
CA ASN A 121 13.49 -0.09 2.42
C ASN A 121 12.77 1.22 2.77
N ILE A 122 12.08 1.84 1.83
CA ILE A 122 11.21 2.98 2.15
C ILE A 122 10.11 2.54 3.13
N PRO A 123 9.58 3.45 3.96
CA PRO A 123 8.50 3.10 4.87
C PRO A 123 7.21 2.82 4.09
N ALA A 124 6.36 1.98 4.68
CA ALA A 124 5.05 1.65 4.13
C ALA A 124 3.95 2.27 4.99
N ILE A 125 2.87 2.69 4.33
CA ILE A 125 1.64 3.10 5.01
C ILE A 125 0.62 1.98 4.85
N SER A 126 0.16 1.42 5.97
CA SER A 126 -0.85 0.38 5.99
C SER A 126 -1.63 0.40 7.30
N PHE A 127 -2.92 0.14 7.20
CA PHE A 127 -3.80 -0.06 8.37
C PHE A 127 -4.05 -1.53 8.65
N ASP A 128 -3.43 -2.43 7.87
CA ASP A 128 -3.54 -3.87 8.02
C ASP A 128 -2.44 -4.41 8.93
N GLU A 129 -2.84 -5.08 10.02
CA GLU A 129 -1.89 -5.66 10.97
C GLU A 129 -1.10 -6.81 10.37
N ASP A 130 -1.69 -7.58 9.47
CA ASP A 130 -0.98 -8.65 8.76
C ASP A 130 0.20 -8.09 7.96
N PHE A 131 0.01 -6.93 7.35
CA PHE A 131 1.08 -6.23 6.64
C PHE A 131 2.21 -5.80 7.61
N ARG A 132 1.84 -5.29 8.78
CA ARG A 132 2.82 -4.88 9.81
C ARG A 132 3.68 -6.06 10.29
N SER A 133 3.13 -7.26 10.28
CA SER A 133 3.83 -8.47 10.73
C SER A 133 5.03 -8.84 9.85
N LEU A 134 5.18 -8.22 8.68
CA LEU A 134 6.27 -8.47 7.75
C LEU A 134 7.62 -7.86 8.18
N GLY A 135 7.68 -7.13 9.29
CA GLY A 135 8.92 -6.53 9.78
C GLY A 135 9.36 -5.28 9.04
N LEU A 136 8.48 -4.69 8.23
CA LEU A 136 8.75 -3.44 7.53
C LEU A 136 8.54 -2.24 8.44
N THR A 137 9.20 -1.11 8.13
CA THR A 137 8.88 0.16 8.76
C THR A 137 7.49 0.58 8.29
N THR A 138 6.50 0.48 9.17
CA THR A 138 5.09 0.69 8.83
C THR A 138 4.53 1.87 9.61
N ILE A 139 3.83 2.75 8.88
CA ILE A 139 3.17 3.95 9.40
C ILE A 139 1.66 3.74 9.27
N SER A 140 0.96 4.14 10.30
CA SER A 140 -0.51 4.05 10.30
C SER A 140 -1.18 5.24 11.00
#